data_d37916308f421389607dfd45e4f2630b
#
_entry.id   d37916308f421389607dfd45e4f2630b
#
_cell.length_a   1.000
_cell.length_b   1.000
_cell.length_c   1.000
_cell.angle_alpha   90.00
_cell.angle_beta   90.00
_cell.angle_gamma   90.00
#
_symmetry.space_group_name_H-M   'P 1'
#
loop_
_entity.id
_entity.type
_entity.pdbx_description
1 polymer ?
#
loop_
_entity_poly.entity_id
_entity_poly.type
_entity_poly.pdbx_seq_one_letter_code
_entity_poly.pdbx_strand_id
1 'polypeptide(L)'
;IQIKKDYSNAYNNLASLYDDYGKYNDAVKNYINALEFNPEHFNAQNNLIHLINFFDPKNSKYNPIIKANNEIKNIEIGVSINNDISNEILFKYLSKCNQILKNNVKNLSFFDSQIHRRNGYDLNCERHHKVFNKYNIIPEYCFSCFKVQIELQNVTQLFKLFFIFDQIKLPNDNIRKCFIELRPGISGTYKGLIYCSSIEDAENVCKITKPFIEKLIKINFEIKIKRGCTEFDLSFPGYKDINNLYKVNYDKEWKNKEELIDEEIFNGSKKGKKFFSRSLSGVGLGDILIMNNWLNYAKLINDETYKDITNEIF
;
A
#
# COMPACT_ATOMS: atom_id res chain seq x y z
N ILE A 1 14.08 6.26 29.69
CA ILE A 1 14.73 7.30 28.85
C ILE A 1 15.51 8.28 29.71
N GLN A 2 15.05 8.63 30.92
CA GLN A 2 15.81 9.50 31.83
C GLN A 2 17.14 8.90 32.29
N ILE A 3 17.26 7.56 32.33
CA ILE A 3 18.45 6.84 32.81
C ILE A 3 19.49 6.71 31.69
N LYS A 4 19.07 6.57 30.44
CA LYS A 4 19.94 6.42 29.27
C LYS A 4 19.39 7.23 28.11
N LYS A 5 19.84 8.48 27.95
CA LYS A 5 19.30 9.42 26.94
C LYS A 5 19.54 9.01 25.48
N ASP A 6 20.53 8.15 25.25
CA ASP A 6 20.96 7.67 23.92
C ASP A 6 20.33 6.34 23.51
N TYR A 7 19.24 5.92 24.16
CA TYR A 7 18.61 4.64 23.87
C TYR A 7 17.60 4.74 22.71
N SER A 8 18.06 4.57 21.48
CA SER A 8 17.26 4.70 20.24
C SER A 8 16.02 3.79 20.21
N ASN A 9 16.13 2.53 20.71
CA ASN A 9 14.99 1.62 20.82
C ASN A 9 13.87 2.16 21.71
N ALA A 10 14.20 2.81 22.83
CA ALA A 10 13.21 3.38 23.74
C ALA A 10 12.48 4.56 23.07
N TYR A 11 13.21 5.41 22.34
CA TYR A 11 12.60 6.49 21.56
C TYR A 11 11.69 5.96 20.46
N ASN A 12 12.12 4.93 19.71
CA ASN A 12 11.26 4.30 18.70
C ASN A 12 9.97 3.72 19.30
N ASN A 13 10.07 3.01 20.43
CA ASN A 13 8.92 2.41 21.11
C ASN A 13 7.96 3.49 21.65
N LEU A 14 8.50 4.57 22.21
CA LEU A 14 7.69 5.71 22.66
C LEU A 14 7.02 6.40 21.48
N ALA A 15 7.73 6.56 20.35
CA ALA A 15 7.17 7.11 19.12
C ALA A 15 6.02 6.26 18.58
N SER A 16 6.19 4.94 18.54
CA SER A 16 5.12 4.02 18.14
C SER A 16 3.88 4.14 19.03
N LEU A 17 4.09 4.29 20.35
CA LEU A 17 2.99 4.52 21.28
C LEU A 17 2.25 5.83 20.99
N TYR A 18 2.98 6.94 20.77
CA TYR A 18 2.37 8.22 20.39
C TYR A 18 1.63 8.14 19.06
N ASP A 19 2.20 7.44 18.07
CA ASP A 19 1.54 7.18 16.79
C ASP A 19 0.23 6.41 16.99
N ASP A 20 0.23 5.37 17.80
CA ASP A 20 -0.97 4.60 18.15
C ASP A 20 -2.08 5.44 18.80
N TYR A 21 -1.71 6.45 19.57
CA TYR A 21 -2.64 7.41 20.19
C TYR A 21 -2.99 8.62 19.30
N GLY A 22 -2.53 8.66 18.04
CA GLY A 22 -2.79 9.77 17.13
C GLY A 22 -2.03 11.06 17.46
N LYS A 23 -1.04 10.99 18.38
CA LYS A 23 -0.16 12.11 18.74
C LYS A 23 1.02 12.22 17.76
N TYR A 24 0.71 12.47 16.49
CA TYR A 24 1.65 12.34 15.39
C TYR A 24 2.87 13.28 15.47
N ASN A 25 2.73 14.51 15.98
CA ASN A 25 3.87 15.41 16.16
C ASN A 25 4.85 14.86 17.21
N ASP A 26 4.34 14.27 18.32
CA ASP A 26 5.16 13.65 19.35
C ASP A 26 5.81 12.36 18.82
N ALA A 27 5.08 11.58 18.01
CA ALA A 27 5.61 10.40 17.34
C ALA A 27 6.78 10.77 16.43
N VAL A 28 6.61 11.73 15.51
CA VAL A 28 7.68 12.22 14.63
C VAL A 28 8.90 12.67 15.41
N LYS A 29 8.70 13.49 16.46
CA LYS A 29 9.81 13.96 17.31
C LYS A 29 10.62 12.81 17.91
N ASN A 30 9.94 11.78 18.40
CA ASN A 30 10.61 10.64 19.02
C ASN A 30 11.25 9.69 17.98
N TYR A 31 10.66 9.51 16.78
CA TYR A 31 11.35 8.81 15.70
C TYR A 31 12.61 9.54 15.27
N ILE A 32 12.58 10.88 15.18
CA ILE A 32 13.78 11.68 14.87
C ILE A 32 14.84 11.48 15.97
N ASN A 33 14.48 11.55 17.26
CA ASN A 33 15.41 11.31 18.36
C ASN A 33 16.04 9.90 18.26
N ALA A 34 15.24 8.88 17.91
CA ALA A 34 15.76 7.53 17.72
C ALA A 34 16.82 7.49 16.59
N LEU A 35 16.58 8.22 15.50
CA LEU A 35 17.48 8.29 14.34
C LEU A 35 18.71 9.19 14.58
N GLU A 36 18.64 10.19 15.47
CA GLU A 36 19.79 10.98 15.88
C GLU A 36 20.82 10.12 16.65
N PHE A 37 20.35 9.17 17.48
CA PHE A 37 21.21 8.25 18.20
C PHE A 37 21.66 7.03 17.40
N ASN A 38 20.82 6.58 16.47
CA ASN A 38 21.14 5.50 15.54
C ASN A 38 20.50 5.79 14.16
N PRO A 39 21.23 6.42 13.25
CA PRO A 39 20.74 6.75 11.91
C PRO A 39 20.26 5.54 11.10
N GLU A 40 20.82 4.35 11.36
CA GLU A 40 20.47 3.09 10.69
C GLU A 40 19.40 2.28 11.44
N HIS A 41 18.72 2.88 12.41
CA HIS A 41 17.65 2.19 13.14
C HIS A 41 16.47 1.87 12.23
N PHE A 42 16.44 0.65 11.69
CA PHE A 42 15.49 0.18 10.69
C PHE A 42 14.02 0.49 11.04
N ASN A 43 13.57 0.10 12.24
CA ASN A 43 12.16 0.32 12.63
C ASN A 43 11.81 1.81 12.72
N ALA A 44 12.72 2.65 13.20
CA ALA A 44 12.46 4.08 13.31
C ALA A 44 12.39 4.75 11.93
N GLN A 45 13.24 4.34 10.97
CA GLN A 45 13.17 4.81 9.59
C GLN A 45 11.83 4.43 8.96
N ASN A 46 11.45 3.15 9.03
CA ASN A 46 10.23 2.65 8.43
C ASN A 46 8.97 3.28 9.04
N ASN A 47 8.89 3.33 10.38
CA ASN A 47 7.76 3.93 11.07
C ASN A 47 7.62 5.42 10.75
N LEU A 48 8.73 6.16 10.68
CA LEU A 48 8.71 7.57 10.27
C LEU A 48 8.21 7.73 8.83
N ILE A 49 8.70 6.91 7.89
CA ILE A 49 8.27 6.93 6.48
C ILE A 49 6.78 6.62 6.37
N HIS A 50 6.28 5.60 7.06
CA HIS A 50 4.85 5.30 7.09
C HIS A 50 4.01 6.44 7.63
N LEU A 51 4.46 7.08 8.71
CA LEU A 51 3.75 8.20 9.32
C LEU A 51 3.67 9.42 8.39
N ILE A 52 4.78 9.81 7.76
CA ILE A 52 4.80 10.99 6.87
C ILE A 52 4.13 10.79 5.51
N ASN A 53 3.73 9.56 5.16
CA ASN A 53 2.91 9.33 3.98
C ASN A 53 1.54 10.02 4.09
N PHE A 54 0.98 10.12 5.30
CA PHE A 54 -0.34 10.70 5.54
C PHE A 54 -0.34 11.89 6.52
N PHE A 55 0.78 12.20 7.14
CA PHE A 55 0.91 13.28 8.10
C PHE A 55 2.05 14.22 7.72
N ASP A 56 1.77 15.52 7.65
CA ASP A 56 2.76 16.55 7.41
C ASP A 56 3.24 17.16 8.75
N PRO A 57 4.44 16.80 9.23
CA PRO A 57 4.90 17.24 10.53
C PRO A 57 5.23 18.72 10.57
N LYS A 58 4.82 19.40 11.65
CA LYS A 58 5.16 20.80 11.89
C LYS A 58 6.61 20.92 12.42
N ASN A 59 7.39 21.84 11.88
CA ASN A 59 8.74 22.21 12.39
C ASN A 59 9.82 21.10 12.35
N SER A 60 9.75 20.17 11.41
CA SER A 60 10.70 19.05 11.29
C SER A 60 11.74 19.24 10.18
N LYS A 61 12.15 20.49 9.91
CA LYS A 61 12.97 20.87 8.74
C LYS A 61 14.33 20.18 8.63
N TYR A 62 14.89 19.65 9.71
CA TYR A 62 16.27 19.18 9.75
C TYR A 62 16.46 17.68 9.55
N ASN A 63 15.39 16.87 9.53
CA ASN A 63 15.54 15.43 9.33
C ASN A 63 15.63 15.09 7.82
N PRO A 64 16.68 14.33 7.39
CA PRO A 64 16.90 14.00 5.97
C PRO A 64 15.74 13.27 5.30
N ILE A 65 15.06 12.36 6.02
CA ILE A 65 13.91 11.59 5.51
C ILE A 65 12.73 12.54 5.22
N ILE A 66 12.42 13.43 6.16
CA ILE A 66 11.34 14.41 5.99
C ILE A 66 11.66 15.41 4.89
N LYS A 67 12.93 15.85 4.82
CA LYS A 67 13.39 16.72 3.76
C LYS A 67 13.21 16.07 2.39
N ALA A 68 13.67 14.82 2.22
CA ALA A 68 13.50 14.08 0.97
C ALA A 68 12.02 13.92 0.60
N ASN A 69 11.16 13.57 1.57
CA ASN A 69 9.72 13.45 1.33
C ASN A 69 9.10 14.76 0.82
N ASN A 70 9.47 15.89 1.43
CA ASN A 70 8.95 17.20 1.01
C ASN A 70 9.44 17.61 -0.37
N GLU A 71 10.71 17.35 -0.68
CA GLU A 71 11.27 17.62 -2.01
C GLU A 71 10.58 16.77 -3.09
N ILE A 72 10.33 15.47 -2.82
CA ILE A 72 9.61 14.56 -3.74
C ILE A 72 8.18 15.05 -3.96
N LYS A 73 7.44 15.36 -2.88
CA LYS A 73 6.06 15.88 -2.99
C LYS A 73 5.94 17.16 -3.81
N ASN A 74 6.99 17.94 -3.90
CA ASN A 74 7.04 19.20 -4.67
C ASN A 74 7.44 19.01 -6.14
N ILE A 75 7.81 17.80 -6.58
CA ILE A 75 8.09 17.55 -7.99
C ILE A 75 6.79 17.57 -8.80
N GLU A 76 6.72 18.41 -9.81
CA GLU A 76 5.65 18.31 -10.81
C GLU A 76 5.83 17.00 -11.59
N ILE A 77 4.88 16.09 -11.43
CA ILE A 77 4.95 14.75 -12.03
C ILE A 77 4.82 14.82 -13.56
N GLY A 78 4.08 15.82 -14.09
CA GLY A 78 3.77 15.94 -15.52
C GLY A 78 2.91 14.79 -16.06
N VAL A 79 2.47 13.88 -15.19
CA VAL A 79 1.63 12.72 -15.52
C VAL A 79 0.17 13.08 -15.29
N SER A 80 -0.66 12.88 -16.31
CA SER A 80 -2.11 13.04 -16.20
C SER A 80 -2.82 11.89 -16.90
N ILE A 81 -3.84 11.33 -16.26
CA ILE A 81 -4.69 10.29 -16.87
C ILE A 81 -5.48 10.80 -18.09
N ASN A 82 -5.62 12.10 -18.23
CA ASN A 82 -6.25 12.71 -19.39
C ASN A 82 -5.31 12.77 -20.62
N ASN A 83 -4.00 12.70 -20.36
CA ASN A 83 -2.95 12.70 -21.39
C ASN A 83 -2.32 11.30 -21.52
N ASP A 84 -1.32 11.13 -22.38
CA ASP A 84 -0.52 9.91 -22.41
C ASP A 84 0.48 9.89 -21.25
N ILE A 85 0.67 8.72 -20.64
CA ILE A 85 1.72 8.47 -19.65
C ILE A 85 2.89 7.82 -20.39
N SER A 86 3.75 8.64 -20.98
CA SER A 86 4.92 8.14 -21.72
C SER A 86 6.02 7.63 -20.78
N ASN A 87 6.82 6.67 -21.27
CA ASN A 87 7.98 6.16 -20.55
C ASN A 87 9.01 7.26 -20.29
N GLU A 88 9.15 8.23 -21.21
CA GLU A 88 10.04 9.40 -21.06
C GLU A 88 9.64 10.29 -19.87
N ILE A 89 8.34 10.54 -19.67
CA ILE A 89 7.85 11.31 -18.52
C ILE A 89 8.16 10.54 -17.22
N LEU A 90 7.89 9.24 -17.19
CA LEU A 90 8.21 8.39 -16.03
C LEU A 90 9.71 8.38 -15.74
N PHE A 91 10.54 8.25 -16.76
CA PHE A 91 12.00 8.31 -16.65
C PHE A 91 12.49 9.61 -16.02
N LYS A 92 12.05 10.77 -16.55
CA LYS A 92 12.41 12.07 -16.02
C LYS A 92 11.99 12.25 -14.57
N TYR A 93 10.79 11.77 -14.24
CA TYR A 93 10.26 11.86 -12.89
C TYR A 93 11.07 11.00 -11.89
N LEU A 94 11.26 9.71 -12.20
CA LEU A 94 12.02 8.79 -11.36
C LEU A 94 13.47 9.20 -11.18
N SER A 95 14.12 9.70 -12.24
CA SER A 95 15.49 10.20 -12.16
C SER A 95 15.62 11.36 -11.16
N LYS A 96 14.67 12.30 -11.16
CA LYS A 96 14.65 13.40 -10.18
C LYS A 96 14.44 12.86 -8.75
N CYS A 97 13.50 11.93 -8.56
CA CYS A 97 13.23 11.31 -7.25
C CYS A 97 14.47 10.58 -6.71
N ASN A 98 15.10 9.77 -7.54
CA ASN A 98 16.30 9.01 -7.14
C ASN A 98 17.48 9.93 -6.84
N GLN A 99 17.61 11.06 -7.54
CA GLN A 99 18.62 12.07 -7.22
C GLN A 99 18.36 12.70 -5.84
N ILE A 100 17.10 13.00 -5.50
CA ILE A 100 16.73 13.51 -4.17
C ILE A 100 17.07 12.48 -3.09
N LEU A 101 16.76 11.19 -3.32
CA LEU A 101 17.12 10.13 -2.39
C LEU A 101 18.62 10.08 -2.16
N LYS A 102 19.42 10.02 -3.21
CA LYS A 102 20.90 9.98 -3.12
C LYS A 102 21.49 11.18 -2.38
N ASN A 103 20.89 12.35 -2.54
CA ASN A 103 21.40 13.59 -1.93
C ASN A 103 21.03 13.71 -0.44
N ASN A 104 19.89 13.16 -0.01
CA ASN A 104 19.35 13.38 1.32
C ASN A 104 19.48 12.17 2.24
N VAL A 105 19.33 10.95 1.73
CA VAL A 105 19.25 9.75 2.57
C VAL A 105 20.31 8.72 2.16
N LYS A 106 20.95 8.12 3.18
CA LYS A 106 21.93 7.03 3.00
C LYS A 106 21.47 5.82 3.80
N ASN A 107 21.76 4.62 3.30
CA ASN A 107 21.48 3.35 3.98
C ASN A 107 20.01 3.21 4.45
N LEU A 108 19.08 3.62 3.58
CA LEU A 108 17.65 3.52 3.86
C LEU A 108 17.13 2.16 3.37
N SER A 109 16.66 1.34 4.29
CA SER A 109 16.05 0.04 3.98
C SER A 109 14.53 0.11 4.15
N PHE A 110 13.79 -0.17 3.07
CA PHE A 110 12.34 -0.17 3.07
C PHE A 110 11.81 -1.33 2.21
N PHE A 111 11.10 -2.27 2.81
CA PHE A 111 10.78 -3.56 2.16
C PHE A 111 9.33 -3.73 1.73
N ASP A 112 8.51 -2.69 1.81
CA ASP A 112 7.15 -2.77 1.30
C ASP A 112 7.11 -3.01 -0.21
N SER A 113 6.11 -3.77 -0.65
CA SER A 113 5.86 -4.09 -2.05
C SER A 113 4.52 -3.59 -2.57
N GLN A 114 3.73 -2.91 -1.72
CA GLN A 114 2.35 -2.51 -2.00
C GLN A 114 2.17 -1.01 -1.76
N ILE A 115 1.62 -0.31 -2.75
CA ILE A 115 1.20 1.08 -2.60
C ILE A 115 -0.32 1.15 -2.56
N HIS A 116 -0.87 1.66 -1.47
CA HIS A 116 -2.30 1.90 -1.35
C HIS A 116 -2.66 3.34 -1.71
N ARG A 117 -3.84 3.52 -2.26
CA ARG A 117 -4.53 4.80 -2.38
C ARG A 117 -5.87 4.71 -1.67
N ARG A 118 -6.25 5.78 -0.99
CA ARG A 118 -7.31 5.81 0.00
C ARG A 118 -6.92 5.03 1.26
N ASN A 119 -7.79 4.98 2.23
CA ASN A 119 -7.47 4.41 3.53
C ASN A 119 -7.58 2.87 3.54
N GLY A 120 -6.48 2.19 3.27
CA GLY A 120 -6.44 0.72 3.28
C GLY A 120 -6.70 0.08 4.64
N TYR A 121 -6.55 0.82 5.73
CA TYR A 121 -6.84 0.32 7.10
C TYR A 121 -8.32 0.08 7.34
N ASP A 122 -9.21 0.78 6.63
CA ASP A 122 -10.66 0.59 6.77
C ASP A 122 -11.13 -0.80 6.34
N LEU A 123 -10.31 -1.51 5.54
CA LEU A 123 -10.59 -2.89 5.15
C LEU A 123 -10.43 -3.90 6.30
N ASN A 124 -9.70 -3.55 7.34
CA ASN A 124 -9.39 -4.40 8.49
C ASN A 124 -8.91 -5.83 8.13
N CYS A 125 -8.15 -5.94 7.01
CA CYS A 125 -7.75 -7.23 6.46
C CYS A 125 -6.88 -8.05 7.43
N GLU A 126 -6.09 -7.41 8.28
CA GLU A 126 -5.28 -8.09 9.30
C GLU A 126 -6.18 -8.91 10.25
N ARG A 127 -7.25 -8.30 10.77
CA ARG A 127 -8.26 -9.00 11.59
C ARG A 127 -8.86 -10.17 10.83
N HIS A 128 -9.22 -9.97 9.57
CA HIS A 128 -9.85 -11.00 8.76
C HIS A 128 -8.92 -12.19 8.50
N HIS A 129 -7.66 -11.94 8.20
CA HIS A 129 -6.66 -13.00 8.06
C HIS A 129 -6.36 -13.69 9.38
N LYS A 130 -6.37 -12.99 10.51
CA LYS A 130 -6.21 -13.61 11.84
C LYS A 130 -7.35 -14.60 12.14
N VAL A 131 -8.59 -14.23 11.84
CA VAL A 131 -9.76 -15.11 11.96
C VAL A 131 -9.59 -16.36 11.10
N PHE A 132 -9.26 -16.16 9.81
CA PHE A 132 -9.09 -17.26 8.88
C PHE A 132 -7.94 -18.21 9.31
N ASN A 133 -6.78 -17.66 9.62
CA ASN A 133 -5.61 -18.45 9.99
C ASN A 133 -5.81 -19.25 11.27
N LYS A 134 -6.57 -18.71 12.24
CA LYS A 134 -6.78 -19.38 13.53
C LYS A 134 -7.88 -20.44 13.47
N TYR A 135 -8.96 -20.16 12.74
CA TYR A 135 -10.16 -20.99 12.79
C TYR A 135 -10.53 -21.64 11.46
N ASN A 136 -9.81 -21.33 10.38
CA ASN A 136 -10.13 -21.76 9.01
C ASN A 136 -11.60 -21.48 8.64
N ILE A 137 -12.05 -20.25 8.87
CA ILE A 137 -13.37 -19.73 8.50
C ILE A 137 -13.22 -18.42 7.74
N ILE A 138 -14.19 -18.11 6.88
CA ILE A 138 -14.22 -16.85 6.15
C ILE A 138 -15.01 -15.82 6.96
N PRO A 139 -14.44 -14.65 7.34
CA PRO A 139 -15.16 -13.60 8.04
C PRO A 139 -16.38 -13.10 7.27
N GLU A 140 -17.45 -12.75 8.00
CA GLU A 140 -18.72 -12.26 7.41
C GLU A 140 -18.50 -11.11 6.41
N TYR A 141 -17.70 -10.13 6.81
CA TYR A 141 -17.37 -8.97 5.95
C TYR A 141 -16.80 -9.38 4.59
N CYS A 142 -16.03 -10.48 4.53
CA CYS A 142 -15.37 -10.90 3.31
C CYS A 142 -16.35 -11.43 2.24
N PHE A 143 -17.57 -11.79 2.63
CA PHE A 143 -18.61 -12.21 1.68
C PHE A 143 -19.17 -11.05 0.86
N SER A 144 -19.09 -9.82 1.37
CA SER A 144 -19.44 -8.59 0.64
C SER A 144 -18.22 -7.85 0.08
N CYS A 145 -17.01 -8.41 0.24
CA CYS A 145 -15.79 -7.81 -0.30
C CYS A 145 -15.54 -8.28 -1.73
N PHE A 146 -15.82 -7.43 -2.71
CA PHE A 146 -15.51 -7.68 -4.11
C PHE A 146 -14.27 -6.89 -4.53
N LYS A 147 -13.60 -7.35 -5.57
CA LYS A 147 -12.37 -6.71 -6.08
C LYS A 147 -12.38 -6.69 -7.60
N VAL A 148 -12.14 -5.52 -8.17
CA VAL A 148 -11.69 -5.41 -9.55
C VAL A 148 -10.19 -5.65 -9.54
N GLN A 149 -9.75 -6.78 -10.10
CA GLN A 149 -8.35 -7.16 -10.22
C GLN A 149 -7.87 -6.88 -11.63
N ILE A 150 -6.75 -6.16 -11.73
CA ILE A 150 -6.05 -5.88 -12.97
C ILE A 150 -4.72 -6.63 -12.91
N GLU A 151 -4.47 -7.51 -13.88
CA GLU A 151 -3.21 -8.22 -14.06
C GLU A 151 -2.45 -7.63 -15.24
N LEU A 152 -1.17 -7.38 -15.04
CA LEU A 152 -0.27 -6.71 -15.95
C LEU A 152 0.93 -7.59 -16.27
N GLN A 153 1.59 -7.34 -17.41
CA GLN A 153 2.70 -8.17 -17.88
C GLN A 153 4.07 -7.69 -17.44
N ASN A 154 4.23 -6.39 -17.14
CA ASN A 154 5.53 -5.82 -16.85
C ASN A 154 5.44 -4.64 -15.87
N VAL A 155 6.61 -4.25 -15.36
CA VAL A 155 6.73 -3.21 -14.33
C VAL A 155 6.34 -1.83 -14.85
N THR A 156 6.61 -1.50 -16.11
CA THR A 156 6.24 -0.21 -16.71
C THR A 156 4.72 -0.02 -16.74
N GLN A 157 3.97 -1.10 -17.03
CA GLN A 157 2.51 -1.08 -16.91
C GLN A 157 2.04 -0.88 -15.47
N LEU A 158 2.74 -1.47 -14.47
CA LEU A 158 2.40 -1.27 -13.05
C LEU A 158 2.55 0.20 -12.64
N PHE A 159 3.61 0.88 -13.10
CA PHE A 159 3.77 2.32 -12.87
C PHE A 159 2.62 3.12 -13.47
N LYS A 160 2.24 2.83 -14.71
CA LYS A 160 1.10 3.51 -15.37
C LYS A 160 -0.21 3.26 -14.60
N LEU A 161 -0.45 2.02 -14.17
CA LEU A 161 -1.63 1.68 -13.36
C LEU A 161 -1.64 2.43 -12.03
N PHE A 162 -0.48 2.57 -11.38
CA PHE A 162 -0.38 3.36 -10.17
C PHE A 162 -0.86 4.80 -10.36
N PHE A 163 -0.42 5.48 -11.43
CA PHE A 163 -0.85 6.85 -11.71
C PHE A 163 -2.33 6.93 -12.10
N ILE A 164 -2.86 5.92 -12.77
CA ILE A 164 -4.31 5.81 -13.00
C ILE A 164 -5.03 5.73 -11.64
N PHE A 165 -4.59 4.88 -10.74
CA PHE A 165 -5.19 4.69 -9.43
C PHE A 165 -5.08 5.91 -8.52
N ASP A 166 -3.99 6.66 -8.62
CA ASP A 166 -3.80 7.88 -7.85
C ASP A 166 -4.78 8.98 -8.26
N GLN A 167 -5.05 9.12 -9.57
CA GLN A 167 -5.79 10.26 -10.13
C GLN A 167 -7.26 9.98 -10.43
N ILE A 168 -7.63 8.69 -10.64
CA ILE A 168 -9.00 8.35 -11.02
C ILE A 168 -10.00 8.65 -9.90
N LYS A 169 -11.11 9.30 -10.24
CA LYS A 169 -12.22 9.53 -9.32
C LYS A 169 -13.22 8.39 -9.46
N LEU A 170 -13.50 7.72 -8.37
CA LEU A 170 -14.50 6.66 -8.27
C LEU A 170 -15.66 7.10 -7.39
N PRO A 171 -16.92 6.68 -7.65
CA PRO A 171 -18.10 7.16 -6.94
C PRO A 171 -18.04 6.97 -5.42
N ASN A 172 -17.53 5.84 -4.98
CA ASN A 172 -17.41 5.48 -3.56
C ASN A 172 -16.01 5.74 -3.00
N ASP A 173 -15.18 6.50 -3.71
CA ASP A 173 -13.76 6.72 -3.37
C ASP A 173 -13.02 5.42 -2.99
N ASN A 174 -13.31 4.34 -3.74
CA ASN A 174 -12.89 2.98 -3.47
C ASN A 174 -11.40 2.87 -3.15
N ILE A 175 -11.08 2.12 -2.11
CA ILE A 175 -9.72 1.77 -1.74
C ILE A 175 -9.10 0.96 -2.87
N ARG A 176 -7.85 1.25 -3.21
CA ARG A 176 -7.12 0.60 -4.30
C ARG A 176 -5.64 0.47 -3.99
N LYS A 177 -5.01 -0.53 -4.57
CA LYS A 177 -3.56 -0.76 -4.43
C LYS A 177 -2.92 -1.31 -5.68
N CYS A 178 -1.66 -0.96 -5.88
CA CYS A 178 -0.74 -1.57 -6.82
C CYS A 178 0.33 -2.35 -6.07
N PHE A 179 0.73 -3.51 -6.58
CA PHE A 179 1.73 -4.35 -5.91
C PHE A 179 2.34 -5.39 -6.85
N ILE A 180 3.47 -5.94 -6.42
CA ILE A 180 4.04 -7.16 -6.96
C ILE A 180 3.57 -8.36 -6.13
N GLU A 181 3.14 -9.44 -6.80
CA GLU A 181 2.73 -10.67 -6.15
C GLU A 181 3.97 -11.55 -5.90
N LEU A 182 4.33 -11.69 -4.64
CA LEU A 182 5.51 -12.45 -4.21
C LEU A 182 5.19 -13.86 -3.73
N ARG A 183 3.91 -14.22 -3.61
CA ARG A 183 3.51 -15.52 -3.08
C ARG A 183 3.61 -16.60 -4.16
N PRO A 184 4.31 -17.70 -3.88
CA PRO A 184 4.40 -18.82 -4.80
C PRO A 184 3.01 -19.43 -5.05
N GLY A 185 2.76 -19.86 -6.27
CA GLY A 185 1.47 -20.48 -6.65
C GLY A 185 0.32 -19.54 -6.95
N ILE A 186 0.50 -18.21 -6.82
CA ILE A 186 -0.49 -17.21 -7.23
C ILE A 186 -0.04 -16.59 -8.55
N SER A 187 -0.83 -16.79 -9.60
CA SER A 187 -0.54 -16.28 -10.96
C SER A 187 -0.54 -14.76 -11.02
N GLY A 188 0.24 -14.22 -11.96
CA GLY A 188 0.35 -12.80 -12.26
C GLY A 188 1.26 -12.06 -11.26
N THR A 189 2.34 -11.48 -11.78
CA THR A 189 3.34 -10.78 -10.96
C THR A 189 2.91 -9.36 -10.61
N TYR A 190 2.45 -8.60 -11.59
CA TYR A 190 2.12 -7.19 -11.44
C TYR A 190 0.62 -7.00 -11.36
N LYS A 191 0.12 -6.46 -10.26
CA LYS A 191 -1.32 -6.38 -10.01
C LYS A 191 -1.77 -5.05 -9.46
N GLY A 192 -3.00 -4.69 -9.88
CA GLY A 192 -3.81 -3.70 -9.19
C GLY A 192 -5.10 -4.30 -8.65
N LEU A 193 -5.53 -3.81 -7.50
CA LEU A 193 -6.81 -4.17 -6.91
C LEU A 193 -7.60 -2.92 -6.55
N ILE A 194 -8.89 -2.90 -6.88
CA ILE A 194 -9.84 -1.90 -6.38
C ILE A 194 -10.88 -2.66 -5.55
N TYR A 195 -11.10 -2.22 -4.32
CA TYR A 195 -12.02 -2.86 -3.38
C TYR A 195 -13.41 -2.29 -3.53
N CYS A 196 -14.40 -3.15 -3.60
CA CYS A 196 -15.79 -2.83 -3.84
C CYS A 196 -16.69 -3.52 -2.80
N SER A 197 -17.79 -2.90 -2.46
CA SER A 197 -18.73 -3.38 -1.43
C SER A 197 -19.84 -4.29 -1.97
N SER A 198 -19.98 -4.35 -3.30
CA SER A 198 -20.95 -5.23 -3.98
C SER A 198 -20.47 -5.56 -5.39
N ILE A 199 -21.17 -6.46 -6.07
CA ILE A 199 -20.92 -6.78 -7.49
C ILE A 199 -21.23 -5.57 -8.35
N GLU A 200 -22.33 -4.89 -8.11
CA GLU A 200 -22.77 -3.71 -8.86
C GLU A 200 -21.74 -2.58 -8.73
N ASP A 201 -21.18 -2.38 -7.52
CA ASP A 201 -20.08 -1.44 -7.31
C ASP A 201 -18.84 -1.85 -8.12
N ALA A 202 -18.48 -3.14 -8.13
CA ALA A 202 -17.34 -3.65 -8.88
C ALA A 202 -17.53 -3.51 -10.41
N GLU A 203 -18.73 -3.80 -10.92
CA GLU A 203 -19.05 -3.61 -12.34
C GLU A 203 -18.98 -2.14 -12.75
N ASN A 204 -19.51 -1.24 -11.92
CA ASN A 204 -19.45 0.20 -12.16
C ASN A 204 -18.00 0.71 -12.15
N VAL A 205 -17.23 0.32 -11.16
CA VAL A 205 -15.79 0.63 -11.05
C VAL A 205 -15.03 0.10 -12.27
N CYS A 206 -15.33 -1.12 -12.72
CA CYS A 206 -14.73 -1.70 -13.91
C CYS A 206 -15.03 -0.87 -15.16
N LYS A 207 -16.31 -0.47 -15.37
CA LYS A 207 -16.74 0.41 -16.47
C LYS A 207 -16.01 1.74 -16.49
N ILE A 208 -15.81 2.36 -15.31
CA ILE A 208 -15.11 3.65 -15.20
C ILE A 208 -13.61 3.49 -15.44
N THR A 209 -13.00 2.43 -14.92
CA THR A 209 -11.53 2.28 -14.91
C THR A 209 -10.99 1.75 -16.25
N LYS A 210 -11.72 0.83 -16.90
CA LYS A 210 -11.29 0.14 -18.12
C LYS A 210 -10.87 1.09 -19.26
N PRO A 211 -11.58 2.18 -19.59
CA PRO A 211 -11.17 3.08 -20.66
C PRO A 211 -9.80 3.75 -20.43
N PHE A 212 -9.48 4.09 -19.17
CA PHE A 212 -8.16 4.65 -18.84
C PHE A 212 -7.05 3.62 -18.98
N ILE A 213 -7.30 2.37 -18.58
CA ILE A 213 -6.33 1.27 -18.72
C ILE A 213 -6.10 0.98 -20.21
N GLU A 214 -7.15 0.86 -21.03
CA GLU A 214 -7.06 0.65 -22.47
C GLU A 214 -6.30 1.77 -23.17
N LYS A 215 -6.53 3.03 -22.77
CA LYS A 215 -5.84 4.19 -23.33
C LYS A 215 -4.37 4.23 -22.97
N LEU A 216 -4.01 4.02 -21.69
CA LEU A 216 -2.68 4.32 -21.13
C LEU A 216 -1.75 3.11 -21.06
N ILE A 217 -2.31 1.90 -20.93
CA ILE A 217 -1.58 0.63 -20.87
C ILE A 217 -1.60 -0.06 -22.24
N LYS A 218 -2.67 0.07 -23.00
CA LYS A 218 -2.90 -0.33 -24.39
C LYS A 218 -3.08 -1.83 -24.62
N ILE A 219 -2.12 -2.68 -24.23
CA ILE A 219 -2.09 -4.11 -24.58
C ILE A 219 -1.71 -4.98 -23.38
N ASN A 220 -2.05 -6.26 -23.47
CA ASN A 220 -1.60 -7.32 -22.56
C ASN A 220 -1.90 -7.05 -21.08
N PHE A 221 -3.18 -6.84 -20.77
CA PHE A 221 -3.69 -6.79 -19.41
C PHE A 221 -4.98 -7.62 -19.29
N GLU A 222 -5.27 -8.08 -18.10
CA GLU A 222 -6.54 -8.76 -17.79
C GLU A 222 -7.27 -7.98 -16.70
N ILE A 223 -8.57 -7.79 -16.86
CA ILE A 223 -9.44 -7.23 -15.83
C ILE A 223 -10.49 -8.27 -15.47
N LYS A 224 -10.59 -8.60 -14.20
CA LYS A 224 -11.60 -9.53 -13.69
C LYS A 224 -12.17 -9.06 -12.36
N ILE A 225 -13.43 -9.39 -12.13
CA ILE A 225 -14.08 -9.21 -10.83
C ILE A 225 -14.01 -10.53 -10.08
N LYS A 226 -13.65 -10.46 -8.78
CA LYS A 226 -13.64 -11.62 -7.89
C LYS A 226 -14.16 -11.25 -6.50
N ARG A 227 -14.63 -12.24 -5.75
CA ARG A 227 -14.97 -12.09 -4.33
C ARG A 227 -13.74 -12.38 -3.45
N GLY A 228 -13.54 -11.58 -2.44
CA GLY A 228 -12.60 -11.80 -1.33
C GLY A 228 -11.13 -12.03 -1.70
N CYS A 229 -10.47 -12.81 -0.87
CA CYS A 229 -9.05 -13.13 -1.00
C CYS A 229 -8.83 -14.51 -1.59
N THR A 230 -7.73 -14.67 -2.34
CA THR A 230 -7.40 -15.95 -3.00
C THR A 230 -7.13 -17.05 -1.98
N GLU A 231 -6.60 -16.72 -0.82
CA GLU A 231 -6.31 -17.64 0.28
C GLU A 231 -7.57 -18.35 0.77
N PHE A 232 -8.70 -17.66 0.81
CA PHE A 232 -9.97 -18.25 1.22
C PHE A 232 -10.48 -19.27 0.22
N ASP A 233 -10.23 -19.05 -1.07
CA ASP A 233 -10.63 -19.98 -2.13
C ASP A 233 -9.84 -21.30 -2.10
N LEU A 234 -8.63 -21.30 -1.53
CA LEU A 234 -7.85 -22.52 -1.35
C LEU A 234 -8.50 -23.47 -0.32
N SER A 235 -9.07 -22.93 0.77
CA SER A 235 -9.78 -23.69 1.79
C SER A 235 -11.25 -23.92 1.46
N PHE A 236 -11.87 -23.01 0.71
CA PHE A 236 -13.26 -23.04 0.32
C PHE A 236 -13.39 -22.89 -1.21
N PRO A 237 -13.16 -23.97 -1.99
CA PRO A 237 -13.15 -23.93 -3.45
C PRO A 237 -14.42 -23.35 -4.05
N GLY A 238 -14.26 -22.37 -4.93
CA GLY A 238 -15.35 -21.64 -5.57
C GLY A 238 -15.82 -20.41 -4.80
N TYR A 239 -15.21 -20.08 -3.65
CA TYR A 239 -15.54 -18.88 -2.88
C TYR A 239 -15.37 -17.58 -3.70
N LYS A 240 -14.32 -17.48 -4.47
CA LYS A 240 -14.04 -16.26 -5.26
C LYS A 240 -14.88 -16.14 -6.54
N ASP A 241 -15.60 -17.20 -6.93
CA ASP A 241 -16.39 -17.23 -8.17
C ASP A 241 -17.66 -16.41 -8.03
N ILE A 242 -17.71 -15.28 -8.74
CA ILE A 242 -18.87 -14.37 -8.73
C ILE A 242 -20.11 -14.94 -9.41
N ASN A 243 -19.97 -15.92 -10.31
CA ASN A 243 -21.09 -16.56 -10.98
C ASN A 243 -21.77 -17.65 -10.12
N ASN A 244 -21.10 -18.05 -9.05
CA ASN A 244 -21.56 -19.12 -8.16
C ASN A 244 -21.46 -18.70 -6.69
N LEU A 245 -21.94 -17.51 -6.32
CA LEU A 245 -21.86 -16.97 -4.97
C LEU A 245 -22.52 -17.84 -3.90
N TYR A 246 -23.51 -18.64 -4.32
CA TYR A 246 -24.24 -19.58 -3.44
C TYR A 246 -23.43 -20.83 -3.05
N LYS A 247 -22.31 -21.15 -3.72
CA LYS A 247 -21.50 -22.34 -3.41
C LYS A 247 -20.90 -22.28 -2.02
N VAL A 248 -20.50 -21.10 -1.58
CA VAL A 248 -19.94 -20.87 -0.26
C VAL A 248 -20.66 -19.71 0.39
N ASN A 249 -21.38 -19.99 1.46
CA ASN A 249 -22.15 -19.03 2.22
C ASN A 249 -21.56 -18.86 3.61
N TYR A 250 -21.85 -17.74 4.25
CA TYR A 250 -21.47 -17.50 5.63
C TYR A 250 -22.25 -18.43 6.57
N ASP A 251 -21.53 -19.13 7.44
CA ASP A 251 -22.13 -19.93 8.49
C ASP A 251 -22.28 -19.09 9.76
N LYS A 252 -23.51 -18.98 10.26
CA LYS A 252 -23.82 -18.20 11.47
C LYS A 252 -23.04 -18.67 12.70
N GLU A 253 -22.66 -19.94 12.76
CA GLU A 253 -21.83 -20.47 13.86
C GLU A 253 -20.41 -19.89 13.86
N TRP A 254 -19.93 -19.34 12.73
CA TRP A 254 -18.62 -18.70 12.64
C TRP A 254 -18.55 -17.38 13.41
N LYS A 255 -19.70 -16.74 13.65
CA LYS A 255 -19.76 -15.46 14.35
C LYS A 255 -19.09 -15.52 15.74
N ASN A 256 -19.35 -16.56 16.50
CA ASN A 256 -18.73 -16.72 17.83
C ASN A 256 -17.20 -16.78 17.75
N LYS A 257 -16.64 -17.40 16.68
CA LYS A 257 -15.19 -17.48 16.45
C LYS A 257 -14.60 -16.13 16.05
N GLU A 258 -15.34 -15.34 15.29
CA GLU A 258 -14.94 -13.98 14.97
C GLU A 258 -14.90 -13.09 16.22
N GLU A 259 -15.92 -13.18 17.08
CA GLU A 259 -16.02 -12.44 18.34
C GLU A 259 -14.84 -12.75 19.28
N LEU A 260 -14.37 -13.98 19.34
CA LEU A 260 -13.17 -14.35 20.11
C LEU A 260 -11.90 -13.63 19.61
N ILE A 261 -11.77 -13.43 18.30
CA ILE A 261 -10.65 -12.64 17.75
C ILE A 261 -10.81 -11.16 18.07
N ASP A 262 -12.05 -10.65 18.01
CA ASP A 262 -12.33 -9.24 18.35
C ASP A 262 -11.99 -8.96 19.82
N GLU A 263 -12.34 -9.88 20.74
CA GLU A 263 -11.96 -9.80 22.15
C GLU A 263 -10.45 -9.85 22.35
N GLU A 264 -9.72 -10.73 21.64
CA GLU A 264 -8.25 -10.77 21.70
C GLU A 264 -7.62 -9.46 21.25
N ILE A 265 -8.12 -8.89 20.13
CA ILE A 265 -7.63 -7.61 19.60
C ILE A 265 -7.96 -6.48 20.57
N PHE A 266 -9.18 -6.47 21.12
CA PHE A 266 -9.61 -5.44 22.07
C PHE A 266 -8.83 -5.52 23.39
N ASN A 267 -8.68 -6.71 23.97
CA ASN A 267 -7.94 -6.92 25.21
C ASN A 267 -6.43 -6.70 25.06
N GLY A 268 -5.88 -6.99 23.86
CA GLY A 268 -4.48 -6.75 23.51
C GLY A 268 -4.18 -5.29 23.16
N SER A 269 -5.17 -4.51 22.76
CA SER A 269 -5.03 -3.11 22.40
C SER A 269 -5.85 -2.21 23.33
N LYS A 270 -5.20 -1.69 24.38
CA LYS A 270 -5.69 -0.48 25.09
C LYS A 270 -5.62 0.76 24.19
N LYS A 271 -5.60 0.59 22.87
CA LYS A 271 -5.27 1.61 21.88
C LYS A 271 -6.56 2.16 21.31
N GLY A 272 -6.69 3.48 21.34
CA GLY A 272 -7.72 4.18 20.57
C GLY A 272 -7.58 3.79 19.09
N LYS A 273 -8.71 3.59 18.39
CA LYS A 273 -8.69 3.31 16.95
C LYS A 273 -7.96 4.43 16.22
N LYS A 274 -6.98 4.09 15.41
CA LYS A 274 -6.40 5.04 14.44
C LYS A 274 -7.47 5.36 13.40
N PHE A 275 -7.93 6.59 13.39
CA PHE A 275 -8.81 7.09 12.34
C PHE A 275 -7.97 7.86 11.32
N PHE A 276 -7.65 7.21 10.22
CA PHE A 276 -7.04 7.88 9.09
C PHE A 276 -8.14 8.36 8.14
N SER A 277 -8.59 9.58 8.32
CA SER A 277 -9.63 10.17 7.47
C SER A 277 -9.08 10.78 6.18
N ARG A 278 -7.78 10.69 5.91
CA ARG A 278 -7.18 11.33 4.73
C ARG A 278 -7.08 10.37 3.56
N SER A 279 -7.68 10.78 2.46
CA SER A 279 -7.45 10.18 1.16
C SER A 279 -6.01 10.46 0.74
N LEU A 280 -5.18 9.42 0.62
CA LEU A 280 -3.82 9.54 0.09
C LEU A 280 -3.88 9.80 -1.41
N SER A 281 -3.18 10.83 -1.86
CA SER A 281 -2.98 11.17 -3.27
C SER A 281 -1.61 11.82 -3.47
N GLY A 282 -1.13 11.81 -4.70
CA GLY A 282 0.21 12.26 -5.01
C GLY A 282 1.29 11.25 -4.62
N VAL A 283 2.54 11.57 -4.84
CA VAL A 283 3.68 10.67 -4.61
C VAL A 283 4.55 11.21 -3.49
N GLY A 284 4.80 10.36 -2.50
CA GLY A 284 5.73 10.65 -1.40
C GLY A 284 6.96 9.76 -1.42
N LEU A 285 7.83 9.95 -0.43
CA LEU A 285 9.06 9.19 -0.27
C LEU A 285 8.80 7.67 -0.19
N GLY A 286 7.81 7.24 0.60
CA GLY A 286 7.47 5.83 0.75
C GLY A 286 7.05 5.18 -0.57
N ASP A 287 6.28 5.90 -1.40
CA ASP A 287 5.89 5.41 -2.72
C ASP A 287 7.12 5.19 -3.63
N ILE A 288 8.05 6.13 -3.65
CA ILE A 288 9.27 6.02 -4.48
C ILE A 288 10.14 4.85 -4.01
N LEU A 289 10.23 4.61 -2.71
CA LEU A 289 10.99 3.45 -2.18
C LEU A 289 10.33 2.13 -2.60
N ILE A 290 9.01 2.03 -2.54
CA ILE A 290 8.27 0.85 -3.03
C ILE A 290 8.44 0.69 -4.54
N MET A 291 8.38 1.78 -5.29
CA MET A 291 8.63 1.76 -6.74
C MET A 291 10.04 1.27 -7.08
N ASN A 292 11.06 1.66 -6.31
CA ASN A 292 12.40 1.11 -6.46
C ASN A 292 12.45 -0.39 -6.13
N ASN A 293 11.69 -0.87 -5.15
CA ASN A 293 11.55 -2.31 -4.88
C ASN A 293 10.89 -3.04 -6.06
N TRP A 294 9.89 -2.45 -6.71
CA TRP A 294 9.30 -3.02 -7.94
C TRP A 294 10.32 -3.13 -9.08
N LEU A 295 11.16 -2.10 -9.26
CA LEU A 295 12.21 -2.10 -10.28
C LEU A 295 13.30 -3.13 -9.99
N ASN A 296 13.72 -3.25 -8.72
CA ASN A 296 14.67 -4.28 -8.28
C ASN A 296 14.11 -5.70 -8.54
N TYR A 297 12.85 -5.92 -8.23
CA TYR A 297 12.20 -7.21 -8.50
C TYR A 297 12.07 -7.48 -10.00
N ALA A 298 11.68 -6.49 -10.80
CA ALA A 298 11.64 -6.60 -12.26
C ALA A 298 13.00 -7.05 -12.83
N LYS A 299 14.08 -6.43 -12.35
CA LYS A 299 15.45 -6.83 -12.72
C LYS A 299 15.77 -8.28 -12.33
N LEU A 300 15.33 -8.73 -11.15
CA LEU A 300 15.56 -10.10 -10.68
C LEU A 300 14.85 -11.16 -11.53
N ILE A 301 13.66 -10.84 -12.05
CA ILE A 301 12.87 -11.76 -12.89
C ILE A 301 13.08 -11.56 -14.40
N ASN A 302 14.08 -10.75 -14.79
CA ASN A 302 14.38 -10.41 -16.18
C ASN A 302 13.24 -9.68 -16.92
N ASP A 303 12.45 -8.87 -16.25
CA ASP A 303 11.54 -7.93 -16.89
C ASP A 303 12.33 -6.68 -17.31
N GLU A 304 12.85 -6.70 -18.53
CA GLU A 304 13.73 -5.66 -19.06
C GLU A 304 13.04 -4.29 -19.25
N THR A 305 11.69 -4.21 -19.12
CA THR A 305 10.95 -2.95 -19.32
C THR A 305 11.26 -1.90 -18.25
N TYR A 306 11.88 -2.27 -17.12
CA TYR A 306 12.36 -1.30 -16.15
C TYR A 306 13.36 -0.30 -16.76
N LYS A 307 14.15 -0.73 -17.77
CA LYS A 307 15.13 0.11 -18.46
C LYS A 307 14.48 1.26 -19.23
N ASP A 308 13.21 1.11 -19.62
CA ASP A 308 12.47 2.15 -20.32
C ASP A 308 12.16 3.37 -19.45
N ILE A 309 12.17 3.17 -18.12
CA ILE A 309 11.74 4.18 -17.14
C ILE A 309 12.81 4.53 -16.11
N THR A 310 13.95 3.85 -16.09
CA THR A 310 15.10 4.22 -15.26
C THR A 310 16.40 3.59 -15.76
N ASN A 311 17.51 4.33 -15.61
CA ASN A 311 18.86 3.79 -15.76
C ASN A 311 19.47 3.37 -14.42
N GLU A 312 18.93 3.86 -13.33
CA GLU A 312 19.44 3.65 -11.99
C GLU A 312 18.32 3.36 -11.01
N ILE A 313 18.50 2.35 -10.19
CA ILE A 313 17.60 2.00 -9.09
C ILE A 313 18.30 2.39 -7.79
N PHE A 314 17.56 3.06 -6.90
CA PHE A 314 18.07 3.49 -5.57
C PHE A 314 18.18 2.29 -4.63
#